data_591cfae9c74d0c499cc5694f4ae54fad
#
_entry.id   591cfae9c74d0c499cc5694f4ae54fad
#
_cell.length_a   1.000
_cell.length_b   1.000
_cell.length_c   1.000
_cell.angle_alpha   90.00
_cell.angle_beta   90.00
_cell.angle_gamma   90.00
#
_symmetry.space_group_name_H-M   'P 1'
#
loop_
_entity.id
_entity.type
_entity.pdbx_description
1 polymer ?
#
loop_
_entity_poly.entity_id
_entity_poly.type
_entity_poly.pdbx_seq_one_letter_code
_entity_poly.pdbx_strand_id
1 'polypeptide(L)'
;MSATRLPGKPLLKINGLSIISHVSKKAVEANIGDVIVATEDQEIVDDVKRNGFNAILTSNQHKTGTDRIHEALKKSNIKNVDLIMNLQGDEPAINIDDIKSLNEKMLKNRFNLGTLAARIKENKNLKNENIVKVVTEISLEDHHFPKAISFSRISEHIDNIYHHIGIYCYSKDILEKFVQLSQSKNEKKNRLEQLRAL
;
A
#
# COMPACT_ATOMS: atom_id res chain seq x y z
N MET A 1 4.29 -12.44 -0.71
CA MET A 1 4.56 -12.58 0.74
C MET A 1 3.66 -13.67 1.29
N SER A 2 4.23 -14.79 1.68
CA SER A 2 3.47 -15.76 2.45
C SER A 2 3.05 -15.07 3.76
N ALA A 3 1.75 -14.90 3.97
CA ALA A 3 1.22 -14.42 5.24
C ALA A 3 1.56 -15.44 6.32
N THR A 4 2.70 -15.28 6.98
CA THR A 4 3.20 -16.20 7.99
C THR A 4 2.22 -16.40 9.15
N ARG A 5 1.32 -15.43 9.39
CA ARG A 5 0.29 -15.48 10.45
C ARG A 5 -0.98 -16.23 10.02
N LEU A 6 -1.33 -16.21 8.73
CA LEU A 6 -2.51 -16.88 8.19
C LEU A 6 -2.25 -17.24 6.72
N PRO A 7 -1.68 -18.42 6.45
CA PRO A 7 -1.45 -18.91 5.09
C PRO A 7 -2.76 -18.91 4.28
N GLY A 8 -2.70 -18.51 3.02
CA GLY A 8 -3.88 -18.47 2.15
C GLY A 8 -4.90 -17.36 2.47
N LYS A 9 -4.59 -16.42 3.39
CA LYS A 9 -5.48 -15.30 3.76
C LYS A 9 -6.16 -14.62 2.56
N PRO A 10 -5.46 -14.30 1.44
CA PRO A 10 -6.10 -13.64 0.30
C PRO A 10 -7.24 -14.45 -0.33
N LEU A 11 -7.21 -15.78 -0.23
CA LEU A 11 -8.22 -16.68 -0.80
C LEU A 11 -9.37 -17.03 0.18
N LEU A 12 -9.25 -16.63 1.45
CA LEU A 12 -10.37 -16.80 2.39
C LEU A 12 -11.58 -16.01 1.91
N LYS A 13 -12.76 -16.61 2.04
CA LYS A 13 -13.99 -16.04 1.52
C LYS A 13 -14.81 -15.32 2.58
N ILE A 14 -15.32 -14.15 2.20
CA ILE A 14 -16.33 -13.39 2.93
C ILE A 14 -17.54 -13.29 2.00
N ASN A 15 -18.68 -13.80 2.42
CA ASN A 15 -19.91 -13.82 1.61
C ASN A 15 -19.69 -14.39 0.19
N GLY A 16 -18.93 -15.50 0.08
CA GLY A 16 -18.68 -16.20 -1.18
C GLY A 16 -17.57 -15.63 -2.07
N LEU A 17 -17.07 -14.42 -1.81
CA LEU A 17 -15.98 -13.76 -2.55
C LEU A 17 -14.69 -13.78 -1.73
N SER A 18 -13.55 -14.05 -2.37
CA SER A 18 -12.24 -14.04 -1.72
C SER A 18 -11.86 -12.63 -1.22
N ILE A 19 -11.02 -12.55 -0.17
CA ILE A 19 -10.55 -11.27 0.38
C ILE A 19 -9.88 -10.44 -0.72
N ILE A 20 -9.01 -11.04 -1.53
CA ILE A 20 -8.33 -10.33 -2.62
C ILE A 20 -9.32 -9.81 -3.67
N SER A 21 -10.37 -10.57 -3.97
CA SER A 21 -11.40 -10.14 -4.92
C SER A 21 -12.30 -9.04 -4.32
N HIS A 22 -12.52 -9.00 -3.00
CA HIS A 22 -13.15 -7.85 -2.34
C HIS A 22 -12.31 -6.57 -2.48
N VAL A 23 -10.98 -6.66 -2.28
CA VAL A 23 -10.07 -5.52 -2.48
C VAL A 23 -10.09 -5.06 -3.94
N SER A 24 -10.03 -6.01 -4.88
CA SER A 24 -10.09 -5.72 -6.33
C SER A 24 -11.38 -5.01 -6.70
N LYS A 25 -12.53 -5.47 -6.18
CA LYS A 25 -13.83 -4.84 -6.39
C LYS A 25 -13.82 -3.38 -5.94
N LYS A 26 -13.34 -3.09 -4.72
CA LYS A 26 -13.24 -1.71 -4.22
C LYS A 26 -12.28 -0.84 -5.03
N ALA A 27 -11.16 -1.40 -5.48
CA ALA A 27 -10.22 -0.70 -6.34
C ALA A 27 -10.90 -0.31 -7.69
N VAL A 28 -11.67 -1.21 -8.29
CA VAL A 28 -12.45 -0.92 -9.51
C VAL A 28 -13.54 0.13 -9.24
N GLU A 29 -14.26 0.02 -8.13
CA GLU A 29 -15.31 0.99 -7.73
C GLU A 29 -14.72 2.39 -7.45
N ALA A 30 -13.45 2.50 -7.07
CA ALA A 30 -12.78 3.79 -6.94
C ALA A 30 -12.66 4.53 -8.28
N ASN A 31 -12.64 3.80 -9.40
CA ASN A 31 -12.65 4.35 -10.76
C ASN A 31 -11.58 5.41 -11.02
N ILE A 32 -10.34 5.15 -10.58
CA ILE A 32 -9.19 6.05 -10.74
C ILE A 32 -8.17 5.57 -11.77
N GLY A 33 -8.35 4.38 -12.34
CA GLY A 33 -7.44 3.79 -13.32
C GLY A 33 -7.61 2.27 -13.45
N ASP A 34 -6.70 1.65 -14.20
CA ASP A 34 -6.67 0.21 -14.39
C ASP A 34 -6.30 -0.52 -13.09
N VAL A 35 -6.97 -1.64 -12.81
CA VAL A 35 -6.75 -2.45 -11.62
C VAL A 35 -6.14 -3.79 -11.99
N ILE A 36 -5.01 -4.12 -11.37
CA ILE A 36 -4.31 -5.39 -11.58
C ILE A 36 -3.86 -5.96 -10.24
N VAL A 37 -4.19 -7.23 -10.00
CA VAL A 37 -3.62 -7.98 -8.88
C VAL A 37 -2.26 -8.55 -9.28
N ALA A 38 -1.23 -8.20 -8.53
CA ALA A 38 0.13 -8.72 -8.70
C ALA A 38 0.43 -9.79 -7.65
N THR A 39 0.69 -11.01 -8.05
CA THR A 39 0.92 -12.13 -7.12
C THR A 39 1.90 -13.15 -7.69
N GLU A 40 2.62 -13.86 -6.81
CA GLU A 40 3.45 -15.01 -7.15
C GLU A 40 2.68 -16.34 -7.17
N ASP A 41 1.44 -16.32 -6.73
CA ASP A 41 0.61 -17.50 -6.49
C ASP A 41 -0.40 -17.69 -7.62
N GLN A 42 -0.28 -18.81 -8.33
CA GLN A 42 -1.17 -19.14 -9.45
C GLN A 42 -2.63 -19.30 -9.00
N GLU A 43 -2.87 -19.82 -7.79
CA GLU A 43 -4.23 -20.00 -7.27
C GLU A 43 -4.93 -18.64 -7.07
N ILE A 44 -4.17 -17.60 -6.64
CA ILE A 44 -4.68 -16.24 -6.53
C ILE A 44 -4.99 -15.67 -7.92
N VAL A 45 -4.12 -15.88 -8.92
CA VAL A 45 -4.38 -15.45 -10.30
C VAL A 45 -5.68 -16.06 -10.81
N ASP A 46 -5.86 -17.36 -10.61
CA ASP A 46 -7.03 -18.09 -11.10
C ASP A 46 -8.32 -17.65 -10.38
N ASP A 47 -8.28 -17.42 -9.07
CA ASP A 47 -9.42 -16.92 -8.31
C ASP A 47 -9.82 -15.52 -8.76
N VAL A 48 -8.86 -14.60 -8.87
CA VAL A 48 -9.08 -13.21 -9.29
C VAL A 48 -9.70 -13.16 -10.70
N LYS A 49 -9.15 -13.93 -11.65
CA LYS A 49 -9.68 -14.00 -13.01
C LYS A 49 -11.07 -14.62 -13.08
N ARG A 50 -11.33 -15.67 -12.30
CA ARG A 50 -12.66 -16.30 -12.19
C ARG A 50 -13.71 -15.33 -11.67
N ASN A 51 -13.31 -14.39 -10.83
CA ASN A 51 -14.17 -13.33 -10.30
C ASN A 51 -14.25 -12.07 -11.21
N GLY A 52 -13.70 -12.13 -12.43
CA GLY A 52 -13.81 -11.07 -13.43
C GLY A 52 -12.81 -9.92 -13.28
N PHE A 53 -11.73 -10.09 -12.49
CA PHE A 53 -10.69 -9.08 -12.32
C PHE A 53 -9.40 -9.47 -13.05
N ASN A 54 -8.50 -8.49 -13.24
CA ASN A 54 -7.21 -8.72 -13.89
C ASN A 54 -6.15 -9.14 -12.87
N ALA A 55 -5.35 -10.12 -13.23
CA ALA A 55 -4.21 -10.57 -12.42
C ALA A 55 -3.00 -10.90 -13.28
N ILE A 56 -1.82 -10.62 -12.76
CA ILE A 56 -0.52 -10.93 -13.35
C ILE A 56 0.29 -11.77 -12.38
N LEU A 57 0.76 -12.92 -12.88
CA LEU A 57 1.72 -13.75 -12.17
C LEU A 57 3.11 -13.10 -12.23
N THR A 58 3.68 -12.86 -11.05
CA THR A 58 4.99 -12.24 -10.88
C THR A 58 6.00 -13.23 -10.30
N SER A 59 7.27 -12.88 -10.33
CA SER A 59 8.33 -13.71 -9.73
C SER A 59 8.10 -13.90 -8.22
N ASN A 60 8.46 -15.07 -7.72
CA ASN A 60 8.51 -15.39 -6.28
C ASN A 60 9.79 -14.87 -5.60
N GLN A 61 10.72 -14.27 -6.35
CA GLN A 61 12.00 -13.78 -5.82
C GLN A 61 11.91 -12.35 -5.26
N HIS A 62 10.78 -11.66 -5.42
CA HIS A 62 10.60 -10.31 -4.90
C HIS A 62 10.65 -10.28 -3.38
N LYS A 63 11.45 -9.36 -2.86
CA LYS A 63 11.60 -9.14 -1.41
C LYS A 63 10.48 -8.29 -0.83
N THR A 64 9.88 -7.43 -1.66
CA THR A 64 8.87 -6.47 -1.21
C THR A 64 7.66 -6.43 -2.14
N GLY A 65 6.55 -5.89 -1.63
CA GLY A 65 5.36 -5.64 -2.44
C GLY A 65 5.61 -4.62 -3.55
N THR A 66 6.48 -3.63 -3.30
CA THR A 66 6.81 -2.59 -4.28
C THR A 66 7.58 -3.15 -5.48
N ASP A 67 8.54 -4.06 -5.25
CA ASP A 67 9.22 -4.78 -6.35
C ASP A 67 8.22 -5.55 -7.22
N ARG A 68 7.22 -6.18 -6.59
CA ARG A 68 6.18 -6.97 -7.25
C ARG A 68 5.28 -6.11 -8.14
N ILE A 69 4.79 -4.98 -7.65
CA ILE A 69 3.94 -4.09 -8.47
C ILE A 69 4.72 -3.46 -9.62
N HIS A 70 6.01 -3.19 -9.44
CA HIS A 70 6.86 -2.72 -10.53
C HIS A 70 7.00 -3.78 -11.65
N GLU A 71 7.20 -5.07 -11.32
CA GLU A 71 7.18 -6.13 -12.31
C GLU A 71 5.82 -6.24 -13.00
N ALA A 72 4.73 -6.20 -12.22
CA ALA A 72 3.37 -6.26 -12.78
C ALA A 72 3.09 -5.09 -13.73
N LEU A 73 3.52 -3.88 -13.39
CA LEU A 73 3.42 -2.71 -14.27
C LEU A 73 4.14 -2.95 -15.60
N LYS A 74 5.37 -3.46 -15.56
CA LYS A 74 6.14 -3.77 -16.79
C LYS A 74 5.47 -4.84 -17.65
N LYS A 75 4.86 -5.85 -17.02
CA LYS A 75 4.16 -6.94 -17.74
C LYS A 75 2.78 -6.53 -18.26
N SER A 76 2.16 -5.51 -17.69
CA SER A 76 0.77 -5.14 -18.02
C SER A 76 0.60 -4.50 -19.39
N ASN A 77 1.68 -4.01 -20.02
CA ASN A 77 1.65 -3.23 -21.24
C ASN A 77 0.76 -1.95 -21.18
N ILE A 78 0.35 -1.50 -19.99
CA ILE A 78 -0.41 -0.26 -19.80
C ILE A 78 0.49 0.92 -20.16
N LYS A 79 -0.02 1.81 -21.03
CA LYS A 79 0.70 3.00 -21.48
C LYS A 79 0.17 4.24 -20.75
N ASN A 80 0.97 5.31 -20.75
CA ASN A 80 0.57 6.62 -20.17
C ASN A 80 0.17 6.54 -18.69
N VAL A 81 0.99 5.84 -17.91
CA VAL A 81 0.80 5.72 -16.46
C VAL A 81 1.52 6.88 -15.77
N ASP A 82 0.76 7.73 -15.08
CA ASP A 82 1.29 8.83 -14.28
C ASP A 82 1.53 8.40 -12.82
N LEU A 83 0.56 7.71 -12.24
CA LEU A 83 0.56 7.26 -10.85
C LEU A 83 0.33 5.76 -10.74
N ILE A 84 0.96 5.14 -9.76
CA ILE A 84 0.76 3.75 -9.39
C ILE A 84 0.32 3.68 -7.93
N MET A 85 -0.89 3.17 -7.70
CA MET A 85 -1.40 2.99 -6.34
C MET A 85 -1.25 1.54 -5.90
N ASN A 86 -0.57 1.33 -4.79
CA ASN A 86 -0.39 0.04 -4.15
C ASN A 86 -1.42 -0.14 -3.03
N LEU A 87 -2.41 -0.98 -3.26
CA LEU A 87 -3.38 -1.42 -2.26
C LEU A 87 -2.96 -2.77 -1.69
N GLN A 88 -3.02 -2.92 -0.37
CA GLN A 88 -2.73 -4.21 0.26
C GLN A 88 -3.86 -5.20 -0.02
N GLY A 89 -3.51 -6.36 -0.58
CA GLY A 89 -4.48 -7.39 -0.99
C GLY A 89 -5.23 -8.08 0.16
N ASP A 90 -4.95 -7.71 1.40
CA ASP A 90 -5.54 -8.28 2.60
C ASP A 90 -6.36 -7.29 3.45
N GLU A 91 -6.66 -6.11 2.89
CA GLU A 91 -7.44 -5.05 3.54
C GLU A 91 -8.81 -4.82 2.85
N PRO A 92 -9.78 -5.75 2.98
CA PRO A 92 -11.07 -5.64 2.32
C PRO A 92 -11.95 -4.51 2.88
N ALA A 93 -11.60 -3.94 4.03
CA ALA A 93 -12.34 -2.85 4.68
C ALA A 93 -11.91 -1.45 4.22
N ILE A 94 -10.99 -1.33 3.26
CA ILE A 94 -10.53 -0.04 2.76
C ILE A 94 -11.70 0.83 2.29
N ASN A 95 -11.65 2.13 2.61
CA ASN A 95 -12.65 3.09 2.14
C ASN A 95 -12.29 3.58 0.73
N ILE A 96 -13.26 3.57 -0.16
CA ILE A 96 -13.10 4.03 -1.55
C ILE A 96 -12.79 5.53 -1.61
N ASP A 97 -13.36 6.34 -0.74
CA ASP A 97 -13.12 7.77 -0.70
C ASP A 97 -11.67 8.10 -0.31
N ASP A 98 -11.06 7.29 0.55
CA ASP A 98 -9.65 7.44 0.90
C ASP A 98 -8.73 7.16 -0.31
N ILE A 99 -9.06 6.14 -1.12
CA ILE A 99 -8.35 5.84 -2.38
C ILE A 99 -8.45 7.03 -3.34
N LYS A 100 -9.66 7.55 -3.55
CA LYS A 100 -9.91 8.70 -4.44
C LYS A 100 -9.19 9.95 -3.94
N SER A 101 -9.30 10.25 -2.64
CA SER A 101 -8.67 11.43 -2.04
C SER A 101 -7.15 11.41 -2.18
N LEU A 102 -6.51 10.25 -1.95
CA LEU A 102 -5.06 10.11 -2.15
C LEU A 102 -4.68 10.38 -3.60
N ASN A 103 -5.39 9.76 -4.57
CA ASN A 103 -5.15 9.96 -5.99
C ASN A 103 -5.28 11.43 -6.42
N GLU A 104 -6.37 12.09 -6.03
CA GLU A 104 -6.63 13.50 -6.35
C GLU A 104 -5.55 14.43 -5.81
N LYS A 105 -5.14 14.22 -4.56
CA LYS A 105 -4.09 15.02 -3.93
C LYS A 105 -2.73 14.83 -4.59
N MET A 106 -2.39 13.59 -4.96
CA MET A 106 -1.16 13.28 -5.68
C MET A 106 -1.12 13.99 -7.04
N LEU A 107 -2.21 13.91 -7.82
CA LEU A 107 -2.33 14.58 -9.12
C LEU A 107 -2.28 16.10 -8.99
N LYS A 108 -3.11 16.68 -8.10
CA LYS A 108 -3.23 18.13 -7.93
C LYS A 108 -1.91 18.79 -7.53
N ASN A 109 -1.16 18.15 -6.63
CA ASN A 109 0.05 18.74 -6.07
C ASN A 109 1.33 18.20 -6.74
N ARG A 110 1.20 17.27 -7.68
CA ARG A 110 2.33 16.62 -8.36
C ARG A 110 3.34 16.00 -7.38
N PHE A 111 2.85 15.40 -6.31
CA PHE A 111 3.71 14.71 -5.36
C PHE A 111 4.28 13.41 -5.95
N ASN A 112 5.45 13.06 -5.49
CA ASN A 112 6.17 11.89 -5.99
C ASN A 112 5.77 10.59 -5.28
N LEU A 113 5.48 10.68 -3.97
CA LEU A 113 5.11 9.56 -3.12
C LEU A 113 4.15 10.04 -2.04
N GLY A 114 3.02 9.38 -1.91
CA GLY A 114 2.02 9.63 -0.89
C GLY A 114 1.57 8.34 -0.20
N THR A 115 1.09 8.48 1.02
CA THR A 115 0.48 7.41 1.80
C THR A 115 -0.66 7.96 2.65
N LEU A 116 -1.38 7.10 3.35
CA LEU A 116 -2.48 7.50 4.21
C LEU A 116 -2.12 7.40 5.70
N ALA A 117 -2.74 8.26 6.48
CA ALA A 117 -2.62 8.24 7.94
C ALA A 117 -3.97 8.55 8.60
N ALA A 118 -4.20 7.97 9.77
CA ALA A 118 -5.40 8.17 10.57
C ALA A 118 -5.05 8.54 12.01
N ARG A 119 -5.93 9.27 12.70
CA ARG A 119 -5.76 9.59 14.11
C ARG A 119 -5.68 8.32 14.96
N ILE A 120 -4.78 8.30 15.92
CA ILE A 120 -4.71 7.24 16.92
C ILE A 120 -5.74 7.57 18.00
N LYS A 121 -6.82 6.77 18.06
CA LYS A 121 -7.94 7.00 19.00
C LYS A 121 -7.61 6.61 20.44
N GLU A 122 -6.71 5.66 20.65
CA GLU A 122 -6.42 5.09 21.96
C GLU A 122 -4.91 5.07 22.20
N ASN A 123 -4.46 5.63 23.33
CA ASN A 123 -3.04 5.72 23.68
C ASN A 123 -2.33 4.35 23.76
N LYS A 124 -3.07 3.26 24.08
CA LYS A 124 -2.49 1.91 24.06
C LYS A 124 -1.95 1.51 22.69
N ASN A 125 -2.49 2.10 21.60
CA ASN A 125 -2.06 1.83 20.24
C ASN A 125 -0.68 2.42 19.93
N LEU A 126 -0.19 3.39 20.69
CA LEU A 126 1.18 3.91 20.56
C LEU A 126 2.24 2.83 20.85
N LYS A 127 1.95 1.92 21.77
CA LYS A 127 2.83 0.82 22.18
C LYS A 127 2.55 -0.50 21.44
N ASN A 128 1.50 -0.55 20.60
CA ASN A 128 1.15 -1.75 19.85
C ASN A 128 2.05 -1.86 18.59
N GLU A 129 2.97 -2.81 18.58
CA GLU A 129 3.91 -3.04 17.47
C GLU A 129 3.24 -3.44 16.14
N ASN A 130 2.01 -3.93 16.17
CA ASN A 130 1.27 -4.29 14.96
C ASN A 130 0.70 -3.05 14.23
N ILE A 131 0.63 -1.93 14.92
CA ILE A 131 0.18 -0.64 14.38
C ILE A 131 1.42 0.19 14.07
N VAL A 132 1.71 0.42 12.81
CA VAL A 132 2.80 1.30 12.40
C VAL A 132 2.36 2.75 12.62
N LYS A 133 3.24 3.57 13.18
CA LYS A 133 3.04 5.00 13.38
C LYS A 133 3.81 5.77 12.33
N VAL A 134 3.25 6.90 11.93
CA VAL A 134 3.92 7.91 11.13
C VAL A 134 3.92 9.22 11.93
N VAL A 135 5.06 9.90 11.96
CA VAL A 135 5.17 11.26 12.47
C VAL A 135 5.28 12.21 11.28
N THR A 136 4.52 13.29 11.33
CA THR A 136 4.51 14.31 10.28
C THR A 136 5.16 15.60 10.75
N GLU A 137 5.66 16.41 9.81
CA GLU A 137 6.32 17.68 10.10
C GLU A 137 5.38 18.68 10.78
N ILE A 138 4.13 18.72 10.36
CA ILE A 138 3.05 19.52 10.94
C ILE A 138 1.79 18.67 11.11
N SER A 139 0.84 19.15 11.90
CA SER A 139 -0.42 18.45 12.16
C SER A 139 -1.23 18.18 10.88
N LEU A 140 -1.88 17.01 10.80
CA LEU A 140 -2.88 16.72 9.76
C LEU A 140 -4.13 17.61 9.87
N GLU A 141 -4.32 18.30 11.01
CA GLU A 141 -5.39 19.26 11.20
C GLU A 141 -5.09 20.59 10.52
N ASP A 142 -3.80 20.99 10.55
CA ASP A 142 -3.34 22.24 9.94
C ASP A 142 -3.07 22.08 8.44
N HIS A 143 -2.67 20.87 8.01
CA HIS A 143 -2.37 20.59 6.61
C HIS A 143 -2.74 19.15 6.23
N HIS A 144 -3.56 19.00 5.20
CA HIS A 144 -4.10 17.70 4.80
C HIS A 144 -3.10 16.76 4.11
N PHE A 145 -1.88 17.22 3.79
CA PHE A 145 -0.85 16.42 3.13
C PHE A 145 0.57 16.82 3.57
N PRO A 146 0.85 16.76 4.89
CA PRO A 146 2.15 17.13 5.41
C PRO A 146 3.21 16.08 5.06
N LYS A 147 4.48 16.49 5.15
CA LYS A 147 5.60 15.58 4.97
C LYS A 147 5.70 14.61 6.14
N ALA A 148 5.84 13.31 5.83
CA ALA A 148 6.21 12.30 6.79
C ALA A 148 7.71 12.44 7.13
N ILE A 149 8.05 12.46 8.41
CA ILE A 149 9.43 12.60 8.88
C ILE A 149 9.98 11.33 9.54
N SER A 150 9.11 10.44 10.01
CA SER A 150 9.53 9.14 10.53
C SER A 150 8.41 8.10 10.51
N PHE A 151 8.81 6.82 10.55
CA PHE A 151 7.91 5.68 10.75
C PHE A 151 8.48 4.77 11.83
N SER A 152 7.61 4.28 12.73
CA SER A 152 8.01 3.39 13.82
C SER A 152 6.90 2.40 14.20
N ARG A 153 7.28 1.30 14.87
CA ARG A 153 6.32 0.36 15.46
C ARG A 153 5.90 0.74 16.86
N ILE A 154 6.79 1.41 17.58
CA ILE A 154 6.55 1.93 18.94
C ILE A 154 6.94 3.40 18.92
N SER A 155 6.16 4.25 19.57
CA SER A 155 6.48 5.64 19.78
C SER A 155 6.14 6.07 21.19
N GLU A 156 7.03 6.90 21.74
CA GLU A 156 6.81 7.63 22.98
C GLU A 156 6.39 9.09 22.73
N HIS A 157 6.55 9.55 21.48
CA HIS A 157 6.11 10.88 21.05
C HIS A 157 4.59 10.90 20.89
N ILE A 158 3.97 12.03 21.21
CA ILE A 158 2.53 12.24 21.13
C ILE A 158 2.18 13.25 20.03
N ASP A 159 3.07 14.19 19.72
CA ASP A 159 2.80 15.26 18.78
C ASP A 159 2.93 14.80 17.32
N ASN A 160 1.97 15.19 16.49
CA ASN A 160 1.91 14.91 15.06
C ASN A 160 2.11 13.43 14.68
N ILE A 161 1.65 12.54 15.58
CA ILE A 161 1.75 11.09 15.39
C ILE A 161 0.41 10.50 15.00
N TYR A 162 0.45 9.63 13.99
CA TYR A 162 -0.75 9.03 13.39
C TYR A 162 -0.54 7.54 13.13
N HIS A 163 -1.65 6.80 13.04
CA HIS A 163 -1.65 5.43 12.53
C HIS A 163 -1.38 5.46 11.03
N HIS A 164 -0.28 4.88 10.59
CA HIS A 164 0.03 4.74 9.18
C HIS A 164 -0.84 3.67 8.53
N ILE A 165 -1.51 4.02 7.45
CA ILE A 165 -2.30 3.11 6.63
C ILE A 165 -1.45 2.71 5.42
N GLY A 166 -1.21 1.40 5.26
CA GLY A 166 -0.25 0.84 4.30
C GLY A 166 -0.64 0.92 2.82
N ILE A 167 -1.26 2.02 2.41
CA ILE A 167 -1.57 2.34 1.02
C ILE A 167 -0.57 3.36 0.53
N TYR A 168 -0.01 3.14 -0.66
CA TYR A 168 0.97 4.03 -1.25
C TYR A 168 0.58 4.42 -2.66
N CYS A 169 0.83 5.68 -3.00
CA CYS A 169 0.71 6.18 -4.36
C CYS A 169 2.06 6.74 -4.80
N TYR A 170 2.59 6.20 -5.88
CA TYR A 170 3.89 6.58 -6.45
C TYR A 170 3.67 7.28 -7.79
N SER A 171 4.46 8.33 -8.09
CA SER A 171 4.69 8.67 -9.50
C SER A 171 5.48 7.54 -10.17
N LYS A 172 5.30 7.36 -11.47
CA LYS A 172 6.00 6.29 -12.22
C LYS A 172 7.52 6.37 -12.04
N ASP A 173 8.09 7.58 -12.19
CA ASP A 173 9.53 7.80 -12.07
C ASP A 173 10.06 7.46 -10.68
N ILE A 174 9.27 7.75 -9.65
CA ILE A 174 9.66 7.42 -8.27
C ILE A 174 9.55 5.94 -7.99
N LEU A 175 8.54 5.24 -8.50
CA LEU A 175 8.46 3.78 -8.38
C LEU A 175 9.69 3.12 -9.00
N GLU A 176 10.08 3.54 -10.21
CA GLU A 176 11.26 3.01 -10.91
C GLU A 176 12.57 3.27 -10.14
N LYS A 177 12.72 4.45 -9.54
CA LYS A 177 13.86 4.79 -8.69
C LYS A 177 13.84 4.01 -7.38
N PHE A 178 12.69 3.91 -6.73
CA PHE A 178 12.54 3.25 -5.43
C PHE A 178 12.97 1.78 -5.46
N VAL A 179 12.60 1.04 -6.50
CA VAL A 179 12.97 -0.39 -6.62
C VAL A 179 14.46 -0.61 -6.92
N GLN A 180 15.17 0.43 -7.37
CA GLN A 180 16.62 0.39 -7.59
C GLN A 180 17.41 0.69 -6.31
N LEU A 181 16.77 1.29 -5.31
CA LEU A 181 17.43 1.60 -4.04
C LEU A 181 17.72 0.32 -3.24
N SER A 182 18.91 0.24 -2.70
CA SER A 182 19.22 -0.79 -1.71
C SER A 182 18.43 -0.57 -0.42
N GLN A 183 18.03 -1.66 0.23
CA GLN A 183 17.36 -1.58 1.53
C GLN A 183 18.21 -0.81 2.54
N SER A 184 17.63 0.24 3.15
CA SER A 184 18.31 1.04 4.15
C SER A 184 18.55 0.26 5.45
N LYS A 185 19.52 0.69 6.27
CA LYS A 185 19.77 0.07 7.59
C LYS A 185 18.51 0.17 8.48
N ASN A 186 17.84 1.31 8.45
CA ASN A 186 16.62 1.54 9.23
C ASN A 186 15.45 0.68 8.76
N GLU A 187 15.26 0.51 7.44
CA GLU A 187 14.27 -0.40 6.86
C GLU A 187 14.47 -1.84 7.37
N LYS A 188 15.70 -2.35 7.29
CA LYS A 188 16.03 -3.72 7.74
C LYS A 188 15.81 -3.91 9.24
N LYS A 189 16.25 -2.95 10.04
CA LYS A 189 16.12 -2.99 11.52
C LYS A 189 14.65 -3.00 11.96
N ASN A 190 13.83 -2.14 11.37
CA ASN A 190 12.44 -1.96 11.78
C ASN A 190 11.45 -2.82 10.97
N ARG A 191 11.91 -3.47 9.89
CA ARG A 191 11.07 -4.21 8.92
C ARG A 191 9.93 -3.34 8.38
N LEU A 192 10.29 -2.12 7.97
CA LEU A 192 9.38 -1.11 7.44
C LEU A 192 9.93 -0.58 6.12
N GLU A 193 9.37 -1.02 4.99
CA GLU A 193 9.83 -0.69 3.64
C GLU A 193 9.84 0.83 3.38
N GLN A 194 8.85 1.55 3.88
CA GLN A 194 8.70 2.99 3.69
C GLN A 194 9.85 3.83 4.28
N LEU A 195 10.65 3.27 5.20
CA LEU A 195 11.87 3.92 5.69
C LEU A 195 12.97 4.06 4.63
N ARG A 196 12.81 3.41 3.47
CA ARG A 196 13.67 3.58 2.31
C ARG A 196 13.41 4.92 1.60
N ALA A 197 12.20 5.47 1.76
CA ALA A 197 11.79 6.72 1.12
C ALA A 197 12.20 7.98 1.90
N LEU A 198 12.66 7.83 3.15
CA LEU A 198 13.17 8.90 4.02
C LEU A 198 14.68 9.01 3.92
#